data_d1d96a7fc29369f776ebc94b2a323c18
#
_entry.id   d1d96a7fc29369f776ebc94b2a323c18
#
_cell.length_a   1.000
_cell.length_b   1.000
_cell.length_c   1.000
_cell.angle_alpha   90.00
_cell.angle_beta   90.00
_cell.angle_gamma   90.00
#
_symmetry.space_group_name_H-M   'P 1'
#
loop_
_entity.id
_entity.type
_entity.pdbx_description
1 polymer ?
#
loop_
_entity_poly.entity_id
_entity_poly.type
_entity_poly.pdbx_seq_one_letter_code
_entity_poly.pdbx_strand_id
1 'polypeptide(L)'
;MNVRNEIWQQVDAAKDRLIALSDRVWGMPEVCYTEVRSAAEHVAELRHQGFRVTENIAGIPTAVIGEAGEGGPVIAFLGEYDALPGLSQEAGIAEHRPIEAGGHGHGCGHNLLGSAALLAAVALKNWLAEKGIPGRVRYYGCPAEEGGAAKAFMVRAGAFDDADIAISWHPYSFWEVAPALSLANTRADFTFTGRAAHAAASPHLGRSALDAVELMNVGVNYMREHMPSDARVHYALLDTGGIAPNVVQAHARVRYSIRAMDLPGMLELVERVHKIAQGAALMTETSVEMRIVSAVSNTLGNKPLEQALHNAMEELGPPAFDDADREFARQIRATLSAQEIASVYRAIGQPQTDAPLADFLVPLDSPRKPMIGSTDIGDVSWVVPTVQAHAPTVAIGTPFHTWQIVAQGKAPAAHKTMVHVAKAMAATGMAAITDASLRAAAKADLAQQTRATPYVSPLKEGVEPPLDMSVA
;
A
#
# COMPACT_ATOMS: atom_id res chain seq x y z
N MET A 1 37.53 -0.02 6.12
CA MET A 1 36.28 0.49 5.47
C MET A 1 35.12 0.14 6.36
N ASN A 2 34.18 1.03 6.56
CA ASN A 2 32.97 0.71 7.29
C ASN A 2 32.20 -0.34 6.48
N VAL A 3 31.71 -1.42 7.11
CA VAL A 3 31.02 -2.53 6.44
C VAL A 3 29.76 -2.06 5.70
N ARG A 4 29.10 -0.99 6.17
CA ARG A 4 27.97 -0.36 5.47
C ARG A 4 28.36 0.31 4.15
N ASN A 5 29.58 0.82 3.99
CA ASN A 5 30.05 1.36 2.71
C ASN A 5 30.11 0.28 1.62
N GLU A 6 30.38 -0.97 1.99
CA GLU A 6 30.46 -2.07 1.02
C GLU A 6 29.09 -2.41 0.43
N ILE A 7 28.03 -2.48 1.27
CA ILE A 7 26.68 -2.76 0.77
C ILE A 7 26.12 -1.59 -0.04
N TRP A 8 26.45 -0.33 0.32
CA TRP A 8 26.09 0.84 -0.48
C TRP A 8 26.74 0.85 -1.86
N GLN A 9 27.98 0.34 -1.98
CA GLN A 9 28.65 0.15 -3.27
C GLN A 9 27.93 -0.87 -4.15
N GLN A 10 27.35 -1.94 -3.56
CA GLN A 10 26.51 -2.90 -4.30
C GLN A 10 25.25 -2.25 -4.86
N VAL A 11 24.62 -1.33 -4.09
CA VAL A 11 23.50 -0.52 -4.58
C VAL A 11 23.93 0.36 -5.76
N ASP A 12 25.05 1.09 -5.61
CA ASP A 12 25.57 1.97 -6.67
C ASP A 12 25.95 1.21 -7.95
N ALA A 13 26.40 -0.03 -7.82
CA ALA A 13 26.77 -0.88 -8.97
C ALA A 13 25.55 -1.33 -9.80
N ALA A 14 24.37 -1.47 -9.18
CA ALA A 14 23.16 -1.96 -9.84
C ALA A 14 22.15 -0.85 -10.20
N LYS A 15 22.32 0.38 -9.70
CA LYS A 15 21.33 1.45 -9.74
C LYS A 15 20.79 1.78 -11.13
N ASP A 16 21.64 1.86 -12.15
CA ASP A 16 21.24 2.36 -13.47
C ASP A 16 20.19 1.45 -14.14
N ARG A 17 20.31 0.13 -13.95
CA ARG A 17 19.34 -0.84 -14.44
C ARG A 17 17.99 -0.71 -13.74
N LEU A 18 18.02 -0.45 -12.41
CA LEU A 18 16.79 -0.36 -11.61
C LEU A 18 16.09 1.00 -11.78
N ILE A 19 16.84 2.08 -12.06
CA ILE A 19 16.29 3.36 -12.52
C ILE A 19 15.57 3.14 -13.86
N ALA A 20 16.22 2.46 -14.81
CA ALA A 20 15.61 2.16 -16.09
C ALA A 20 14.37 1.25 -15.97
N LEU A 21 14.35 0.31 -15.00
CA LEU A 21 13.14 -0.48 -14.67
C LEU A 21 12.01 0.42 -14.18
N SER A 22 12.28 1.29 -13.21
CA SER A 22 11.31 2.26 -12.70
C SER A 22 10.70 3.11 -13.81
N ASP A 23 11.54 3.60 -14.74
CA ASP A 23 11.10 4.43 -15.86
C ASP A 23 10.23 3.67 -16.87
N ARG A 24 10.51 2.37 -17.09
CA ARG A 24 9.64 1.53 -17.94
C ARG A 24 8.30 1.26 -17.27
N VAL A 25 8.29 0.93 -15.97
CA VAL A 25 7.06 0.72 -15.21
C VAL A 25 6.22 2.00 -15.16
N TRP A 26 6.86 3.16 -14.93
CA TRP A 26 6.17 4.46 -15.01
C TRP A 26 5.46 4.67 -16.34
N GLY A 27 6.08 4.23 -17.46
CA GLY A 27 5.50 4.31 -18.80
C GLY A 27 4.39 3.29 -19.10
N MET A 28 4.10 2.39 -18.16
CA MET A 28 3.09 1.34 -18.25
C MET A 28 2.16 1.35 -17.03
N PRO A 29 1.37 2.43 -16.83
CA PRO A 29 0.56 2.58 -15.63
C PRO A 29 -0.64 1.65 -15.63
N GLU A 30 -0.44 0.43 -15.16
CA GLU A 30 -1.45 -0.63 -15.05
C GLU A 30 -2.09 -0.60 -13.66
N VAL A 31 -3.42 -0.66 -13.60
CA VAL A 31 -4.18 -0.58 -12.35
C VAL A 31 -4.35 -1.97 -11.69
N CYS A 32 -4.84 -1.99 -10.45
CA CYS A 32 -4.99 -3.19 -9.61
C CYS A 32 -5.33 -4.47 -10.39
N TYR A 33 -4.52 -5.50 -10.23
CA TYR A 33 -4.62 -6.84 -10.86
C TYR A 33 -4.45 -6.88 -12.37
N THR A 34 -4.18 -5.74 -13.03
CA THR A 34 -3.91 -5.70 -14.48
C THR A 34 -2.44 -5.39 -14.79
N GLU A 35 -1.54 -5.45 -13.80
CA GLU A 35 -0.13 -5.08 -13.85
C GLU A 35 0.74 -6.11 -14.61
N VAL A 36 0.25 -6.65 -15.71
CA VAL A 36 0.87 -7.78 -16.43
C VAL A 36 2.25 -7.42 -16.96
N ARG A 37 2.39 -6.24 -17.59
CA ARG A 37 3.66 -5.78 -18.15
C ARG A 37 4.63 -5.35 -17.05
N SER A 38 4.14 -4.65 -16.04
CA SER A 38 4.93 -4.20 -14.89
C SER A 38 5.49 -5.40 -14.12
N ALA A 39 4.67 -6.41 -13.84
CA ALA A 39 5.13 -7.66 -13.22
C ALA A 39 6.15 -8.40 -14.11
N ALA A 40 5.93 -8.48 -15.44
CA ALA A 40 6.85 -9.12 -16.37
C ALA A 40 8.23 -8.43 -16.40
N GLU A 41 8.29 -7.11 -16.31
CA GLU A 41 9.55 -6.36 -16.22
C GLU A 41 10.31 -6.67 -14.91
N HIS A 42 9.60 -6.76 -13.77
CA HIS A 42 10.19 -7.17 -12.50
C HIS A 42 10.67 -8.62 -12.55
N VAL A 43 9.90 -9.54 -13.13
CA VAL A 43 10.30 -10.95 -13.32
C VAL A 43 11.55 -11.06 -14.20
N ALA A 44 11.60 -10.30 -15.29
CA ALA A 44 12.75 -10.31 -16.19
C ALA A 44 14.02 -9.81 -15.48
N GLU A 45 13.90 -8.73 -14.67
CA GLU A 45 15.02 -8.20 -13.91
C GLU A 45 15.45 -9.17 -12.78
N LEU A 46 14.51 -9.78 -12.05
CA LEU A 46 14.80 -10.80 -11.04
C LEU A 46 15.61 -11.97 -11.63
N ARG A 47 15.17 -12.51 -12.77
CA ARG A 47 15.87 -13.59 -13.48
C ARG A 47 17.25 -13.17 -13.94
N HIS A 48 17.38 -11.94 -14.48
CA HIS A 48 18.68 -11.38 -14.89
C HIS A 48 19.64 -11.26 -13.70
N GLN A 49 19.14 -10.89 -12.53
CA GLN A 49 19.91 -10.80 -11.28
C GLN A 49 20.14 -12.15 -10.60
N GLY A 50 19.69 -13.26 -11.19
CA GLY A 50 19.93 -14.62 -10.70
C GLY A 50 19.05 -15.06 -9.53
N PHE A 51 17.87 -14.44 -9.36
CA PHE A 51 16.86 -14.92 -8.43
C PHE A 51 16.09 -16.11 -9.02
N ARG A 52 15.73 -17.07 -8.18
CA ARG A 52 14.69 -18.08 -8.49
C ARG A 52 13.33 -17.41 -8.36
N VAL A 53 12.55 -17.41 -9.44
CA VAL A 53 11.28 -16.69 -9.50
C VAL A 53 10.12 -17.67 -9.43
N THR A 54 9.16 -17.39 -8.55
CA THR A 54 7.85 -18.03 -8.47
C THR A 54 6.79 -16.99 -8.80
N GLU A 55 5.95 -17.29 -9.77
CA GLU A 55 4.86 -16.42 -10.24
C GLU A 55 3.50 -16.96 -9.78
N ASN A 56 2.43 -16.19 -9.94
CA ASN A 56 1.06 -16.57 -9.58
C ASN A 56 0.89 -16.91 -8.08
N ILE A 57 1.46 -16.09 -7.21
CA ILE A 57 1.38 -16.28 -5.76
C ILE A 57 -0.07 -16.02 -5.31
N ALA A 58 -0.60 -16.88 -4.44
CA ALA A 58 -1.98 -16.81 -3.94
C ALA A 58 -3.07 -16.81 -5.03
N GLY A 59 -2.78 -17.37 -6.22
CA GLY A 59 -3.69 -17.34 -7.36
C GLY A 59 -3.78 -15.97 -8.07
N ILE A 60 -2.85 -15.05 -7.76
CA ILE A 60 -2.75 -13.73 -8.37
C ILE A 60 -1.67 -13.76 -9.45
N PRO A 61 -2.02 -13.69 -10.76
CA PRO A 61 -1.06 -13.83 -11.85
C PRO A 61 0.08 -12.82 -11.83
N THR A 62 -0.17 -11.62 -11.31
CA THR A 62 0.79 -10.52 -11.23
C THR A 62 1.57 -10.46 -9.93
N ALA A 63 1.30 -11.36 -8.96
CA ALA A 63 2.07 -11.49 -7.72
C ALA A 63 3.24 -12.46 -7.90
N VAL A 64 4.44 -12.03 -7.51
CA VAL A 64 5.68 -12.78 -7.74
C VAL A 64 6.58 -12.80 -6.51
N ILE A 65 7.39 -13.87 -6.39
CA ILE A 65 8.47 -13.96 -5.40
C ILE A 65 9.76 -14.28 -6.14
N GLY A 66 10.79 -13.50 -5.92
CA GLY A 66 12.17 -13.79 -6.31
C GLY A 66 12.99 -14.15 -5.08
N GLU A 67 13.60 -15.32 -5.04
CA GLU A 67 14.48 -15.73 -3.94
C GLU A 67 15.90 -16.02 -4.40
N ALA A 68 16.88 -15.58 -3.61
CA ALA A 68 18.29 -15.87 -3.83
C ALA A 68 19.01 -16.15 -2.49
N GLY A 69 20.16 -16.83 -2.57
CA GLY A 69 20.92 -17.28 -1.41
C GLY A 69 20.41 -18.62 -0.87
N GLU A 70 21.11 -19.14 0.15
CA GLU A 70 20.82 -20.41 0.79
C GLU A 70 21.14 -20.38 2.28
N GLY A 71 20.39 -21.15 3.06
CA GLY A 71 20.55 -21.24 4.51
C GLY A 71 20.27 -19.91 5.22
N GLY A 72 20.58 -19.83 6.51
CA GLY A 72 20.46 -18.62 7.30
C GLY A 72 19.04 -18.01 7.37
N PRO A 73 18.92 -16.78 7.85
CA PRO A 73 17.63 -16.09 7.92
C PRO A 73 17.12 -15.62 6.56
N VAL A 74 15.81 -15.38 6.47
CA VAL A 74 15.12 -14.89 5.28
C VAL A 74 14.77 -13.41 5.48
N ILE A 75 15.33 -12.54 4.64
CA ILE A 75 15.00 -11.11 4.62
C ILE A 75 14.16 -10.81 3.40
N ALA A 76 12.94 -10.32 3.64
CA ALA A 76 11.97 -9.95 2.63
C ALA A 76 12.07 -8.45 2.31
N PHE A 77 12.06 -8.11 1.02
CA PHE A 77 11.86 -6.76 0.51
C PHE A 77 10.55 -6.71 -0.24
N LEU A 78 9.65 -5.79 0.14
CA LEU A 78 8.31 -5.66 -0.43
C LEU A 78 8.31 -4.58 -1.50
N GLY A 79 7.94 -4.93 -2.72
CA GLY A 79 7.81 -4.01 -3.85
C GLY A 79 6.37 -3.96 -4.35
N GLU A 80 5.96 -2.81 -4.87
CA GLU A 80 4.65 -2.56 -5.47
C GLU A 80 4.84 -1.94 -6.85
N TYR A 81 3.84 -2.07 -7.74
CA TYR A 81 3.94 -1.56 -9.11
C TYR A 81 2.59 -1.25 -9.78
N ASP A 82 1.50 -1.26 -9.02
CA ASP A 82 0.20 -0.83 -9.51
C ASP A 82 0.08 0.70 -9.62
N ALA A 83 -0.80 1.15 -10.51
CA ALA A 83 -1.08 2.55 -10.79
C ALA A 83 -2.53 2.88 -10.46
N LEU A 84 -2.88 4.16 -10.57
CA LEU A 84 -4.20 4.69 -10.30
C LEU A 84 -4.90 5.16 -11.58
N PRO A 85 -6.23 4.98 -11.69
CA PRO A 85 -6.99 5.44 -12.83
C PRO A 85 -7.10 6.96 -12.89
N GLY A 86 -7.20 7.52 -14.11
CA GLY A 86 -7.48 8.93 -14.33
C GLY A 86 -6.33 9.90 -14.01
N LEU A 87 -5.10 9.40 -13.80
CA LEU A 87 -3.94 10.20 -13.41
C LEU A 87 -2.84 10.27 -14.48
N SER A 88 -3.19 10.05 -15.76
CA SER A 88 -2.24 10.21 -16.86
C SER A 88 -1.61 11.60 -16.85
N GLN A 89 -0.28 11.68 -16.95
CA GLN A 89 0.46 12.93 -16.80
C GLN A 89 1.84 12.84 -17.48
N GLU A 90 2.30 13.92 -18.12
CA GLU A 90 3.67 14.04 -18.59
C GLU A 90 4.65 14.18 -17.40
N ALA A 91 5.81 13.52 -17.49
CA ALA A 91 6.86 13.65 -16.49
C ALA A 91 7.67 14.94 -16.64
N GLY A 92 8.20 15.46 -15.52
CA GLY A 92 9.17 16.56 -15.50
C GLY A 92 8.59 17.94 -15.78
N ILE A 93 7.29 18.11 -15.70
CA ILE A 93 6.61 19.41 -15.86
C ILE A 93 5.71 19.73 -14.68
N ALA A 94 5.63 20.99 -14.30
CA ALA A 94 4.79 21.47 -13.21
C ALA A 94 3.44 22.03 -13.70
N GLU A 95 2.86 21.35 -14.68
CA GLU A 95 1.55 21.67 -15.28
C GLU A 95 0.74 20.38 -15.42
N HIS A 96 -0.57 20.46 -15.20
CA HIS A 96 -1.46 19.34 -15.48
C HIS A 96 -1.58 19.12 -17.01
N ARG A 97 -0.88 18.12 -17.51
CA ARG A 97 -0.85 17.76 -18.93
C ARG A 97 -0.93 16.24 -19.09
N PRO A 98 -2.14 15.68 -19.19
CA PRO A 98 -2.32 14.25 -19.43
C PRO A 98 -1.72 13.81 -20.78
N ILE A 99 -1.00 12.67 -20.77
CA ILE A 99 -0.54 12.02 -22.02
C ILE A 99 -1.75 11.44 -22.75
N GLU A 100 -2.69 10.87 -22.00
CA GLU A 100 -3.94 10.28 -22.49
C GLU A 100 -5.11 10.74 -21.64
N ALA A 101 -6.18 11.25 -22.27
CA ALA A 101 -7.37 11.70 -21.55
C ALA A 101 -8.06 10.53 -20.82
N GLY A 102 -8.20 10.64 -19.49
CA GLY A 102 -8.73 9.57 -18.64
C GLY A 102 -7.79 8.39 -18.41
N GLY A 103 -6.57 8.42 -18.98
CA GLY A 103 -5.55 7.39 -18.79
C GLY A 103 -5.03 7.32 -17.36
N HIS A 104 -4.24 6.30 -17.06
CA HIS A 104 -3.75 5.98 -15.72
C HIS A 104 -2.38 6.60 -15.44
N GLY A 105 -1.96 6.62 -14.15
CA GLY A 105 -0.65 7.13 -13.74
C GLY A 105 -0.23 6.63 -12.37
N HIS A 106 1.08 6.57 -12.12
CA HIS A 106 1.66 6.18 -10.83
C HIS A 106 1.51 7.31 -9.79
N GLY A 107 0.25 7.55 -9.33
CA GLY A 107 -0.11 8.60 -8.39
C GLY A 107 0.33 8.35 -6.93
N CYS A 108 0.93 7.19 -6.66
CA CYS A 108 1.55 6.81 -5.39
C CYS A 108 3.07 6.54 -5.53
N GLY A 109 3.60 6.57 -6.77
CA GLY A 109 5.03 6.35 -7.04
C GLY A 109 5.47 4.89 -6.93
N HIS A 110 4.58 3.92 -7.13
CA HIS A 110 4.88 2.50 -7.03
C HIS A 110 5.91 2.03 -8.08
N ASN A 111 6.07 2.74 -9.20
CA ASN A 111 7.18 2.50 -10.12
C ASN A 111 8.56 2.63 -9.45
N LEU A 112 8.71 3.61 -8.57
CA LEU A 112 9.92 3.81 -7.75
C LEU A 112 9.99 2.78 -6.62
N LEU A 113 8.84 2.51 -5.97
CA LEU A 113 8.75 1.63 -4.80
C LEU A 113 9.23 0.22 -5.15
N GLY A 114 8.66 -0.40 -6.17
CA GLY A 114 9.04 -1.75 -6.59
C GLY A 114 10.50 -1.84 -7.02
N SER A 115 10.97 -0.84 -7.75
CA SER A 115 12.35 -0.81 -8.27
C SER A 115 13.40 -0.62 -7.16
N ALA A 116 13.16 0.23 -6.15
CA ALA A 116 14.08 0.41 -5.03
C ALA A 116 14.10 -0.82 -4.10
N ALA A 117 12.96 -1.46 -3.85
CA ALA A 117 12.90 -2.69 -3.08
C ALA A 117 13.71 -3.82 -3.76
N LEU A 118 13.60 -3.94 -5.10
CA LEU A 118 14.41 -4.89 -5.87
C LEU A 118 15.89 -4.52 -5.85
N LEU A 119 16.23 -3.23 -5.95
CA LEU A 119 17.63 -2.75 -5.85
C LEU A 119 18.25 -3.11 -4.51
N ALA A 120 17.53 -2.94 -3.41
CA ALA A 120 17.97 -3.33 -2.07
C ALA A 120 18.17 -4.85 -1.95
N ALA A 121 17.25 -5.64 -2.50
CA ALA A 121 17.35 -7.10 -2.54
C ALA A 121 18.58 -7.57 -3.35
N VAL A 122 18.82 -6.98 -4.52
CA VAL A 122 19.99 -7.28 -5.37
C VAL A 122 21.29 -6.95 -4.63
N ALA A 123 21.36 -5.79 -3.99
CA ALA A 123 22.55 -5.36 -3.25
C ALA A 123 22.85 -6.30 -2.08
N LEU A 124 21.84 -6.66 -1.28
CA LEU A 124 22.03 -7.57 -0.15
C LEU A 124 22.45 -8.97 -0.64
N LYS A 125 21.80 -9.50 -1.66
CA LYS A 125 22.18 -10.78 -2.29
C LYS A 125 23.63 -10.80 -2.76
N ASN A 126 24.06 -9.76 -3.47
CA ASN A 126 25.42 -9.68 -4.00
C ASN A 126 26.45 -9.58 -2.87
N TRP A 127 26.17 -8.78 -1.84
CA TRP A 127 27.02 -8.65 -0.67
C TRP A 127 27.16 -9.97 0.09
N LEU A 128 26.05 -10.72 0.30
CA LEU A 128 26.09 -12.04 0.94
C LEU A 128 26.95 -13.03 0.15
N ALA A 129 26.80 -13.05 -1.17
CA ALA A 129 27.61 -13.92 -2.04
C ALA A 129 29.08 -13.57 -2.01
N GLU A 130 29.42 -12.25 -2.04
CA GLU A 130 30.83 -11.78 -1.95
C GLU A 130 31.49 -12.18 -0.62
N LYS A 131 30.74 -12.10 0.49
CA LYS A 131 31.24 -12.40 1.83
C LYS A 131 31.14 -13.89 2.22
N GLY A 132 30.46 -14.71 1.44
CA GLY A 132 30.18 -16.11 1.78
C GLY A 132 29.32 -16.26 3.03
N ILE A 133 28.43 -15.30 3.30
CA ILE A 133 27.54 -15.30 4.46
C ILE A 133 26.25 -16.04 4.10
N PRO A 134 25.83 -17.07 4.86
CA PRO A 134 24.57 -17.75 4.62
C PRO A 134 23.38 -16.84 4.94
N GLY A 135 22.40 -16.82 4.05
CA GLY A 135 21.17 -16.04 4.18
C GLY A 135 20.35 -16.13 2.91
N ARG A 136 19.05 -15.94 3.03
CA ARG A 136 18.11 -15.87 1.90
C ARG A 136 17.56 -14.46 1.78
N VAL A 137 17.56 -13.95 0.57
CA VAL A 137 16.99 -12.64 0.22
C VAL A 137 15.79 -12.88 -0.67
N ARG A 138 14.64 -12.37 -0.28
CA ARG A 138 13.41 -12.43 -1.08
C ARG A 138 12.95 -11.03 -1.48
N TYR A 139 12.64 -10.89 -2.75
CA TYR A 139 11.84 -9.80 -3.26
C TYR A 139 10.40 -10.30 -3.43
N TYR A 140 9.44 -9.58 -2.89
CA TYR A 140 8.02 -9.81 -3.10
C TYR A 140 7.49 -8.72 -4.02
N GLY A 141 7.08 -9.09 -5.23
CA GLY A 141 6.33 -8.22 -6.13
C GLY A 141 4.85 -8.31 -5.78
N CYS A 142 4.34 -7.25 -5.17
CA CYS A 142 3.00 -7.19 -4.60
C CYS A 142 2.14 -6.26 -5.47
N PRO A 143 1.21 -6.80 -6.29
CA PRO A 143 0.27 -5.99 -7.08
C PRO A 143 -0.86 -5.44 -6.21
N ALA A 144 -1.68 -4.57 -6.81
CA ALA A 144 -3.01 -4.18 -6.34
C ALA A 144 -3.08 -3.62 -4.91
N GLU A 145 -2.05 -2.87 -4.46
CA GLU A 145 -2.06 -2.21 -3.16
C GLU A 145 -3.19 -1.19 -3.07
N GLU A 146 -3.44 -0.43 -4.14
CA GLU A 146 -4.37 0.71 -4.21
C GLU A 146 -5.86 0.33 -4.01
N GLY A 147 -6.15 -0.95 -3.95
CA GLY A 147 -7.54 -1.34 -3.73
C GLY A 147 -7.81 -2.83 -3.60
N GLY A 148 -6.96 -3.66 -4.20
CA GLY A 148 -7.10 -5.10 -4.25
C GLY A 148 -6.55 -5.83 -3.03
N ALA A 149 -5.62 -5.22 -2.30
CA ALA A 149 -5.02 -5.78 -1.07
C ALA A 149 -4.33 -7.15 -1.31
N ALA A 150 -3.50 -7.26 -2.35
CA ALA A 150 -2.86 -8.53 -2.72
C ALA A 150 -2.01 -9.12 -1.59
N LYS A 151 -1.31 -8.29 -0.78
CA LYS A 151 -0.48 -8.78 0.34
C LYS A 151 -1.32 -9.52 1.38
N ALA A 152 -2.57 -9.11 1.63
CA ALA A 152 -3.46 -9.83 2.56
C ALA A 152 -3.80 -11.24 2.03
N PHE A 153 -4.01 -11.41 0.73
CA PHE A 153 -4.18 -12.72 0.09
C PHE A 153 -2.89 -13.55 0.13
N MET A 154 -1.73 -12.92 -0.13
CA MET A 154 -0.43 -13.58 -0.07
C MET A 154 -0.11 -14.06 1.36
N VAL A 155 -0.42 -13.26 2.40
CA VAL A 155 -0.29 -13.65 3.81
C VAL A 155 -1.19 -14.85 4.12
N ARG A 156 -2.48 -14.78 3.74
CA ARG A 156 -3.41 -15.90 3.95
C ARG A 156 -2.98 -17.19 3.26
N ALA A 157 -2.28 -17.08 2.12
CA ALA A 157 -1.74 -18.22 1.38
C ALA A 157 -0.40 -18.75 1.95
N GLY A 158 0.11 -18.18 3.05
CA GLY A 158 1.36 -18.60 3.69
C GLY A 158 2.65 -18.12 2.98
N ALA A 159 2.56 -17.17 2.07
CA ALA A 159 3.71 -16.70 1.30
C ALA A 159 4.83 -16.07 2.17
N PHE A 160 4.53 -15.70 3.40
CA PHE A 160 5.43 -15.06 4.35
C PHE A 160 5.82 -15.94 5.55
N ASP A 161 5.32 -17.17 5.66
CA ASP A 161 5.42 -18.02 6.88
C ASP A 161 6.85 -18.27 7.35
N ASP A 162 7.82 -18.33 6.44
CA ASP A 162 9.23 -18.57 6.75
C ASP A 162 10.11 -17.32 6.63
N ALA A 163 9.53 -16.13 6.45
CA ALA A 163 10.26 -14.87 6.47
C ALA A 163 10.62 -14.46 7.90
N ASP A 164 11.86 -14.07 8.14
CA ASP A 164 12.31 -13.62 9.46
C ASP A 164 12.07 -12.13 9.70
N ILE A 165 12.26 -11.31 8.67
CA ILE A 165 12.14 -9.84 8.70
C ILE A 165 11.60 -9.38 7.34
N ALA A 166 10.69 -8.41 7.35
CA ALA A 166 10.22 -7.71 6.17
C ALA A 166 10.62 -6.22 6.19
N ILE A 167 11.10 -5.73 5.06
CA ILE A 167 11.54 -4.34 4.88
C ILE A 167 10.80 -3.78 3.67
N SER A 168 10.20 -2.61 3.85
CA SER A 168 9.53 -1.87 2.79
C SER A 168 9.92 -0.40 2.84
N TRP A 169 9.42 0.37 1.88
CA TRP A 169 9.50 1.80 1.90
C TRP A 169 8.30 2.38 1.13
N HIS A 170 8.08 3.68 1.26
CA HIS A 170 7.07 4.36 0.44
C HIS A 170 7.59 5.72 -0.03
N PRO A 171 7.38 6.12 -1.30
CA PRO A 171 7.55 7.49 -1.75
C PRO A 171 6.84 8.47 -0.81
N TYR A 172 7.49 9.55 -0.42
CA TYR A 172 6.92 10.53 0.50
C TYR A 172 7.56 11.91 0.32
N SER A 173 7.20 12.86 1.18
CA SER A 173 7.81 14.20 1.20
C SER A 173 9.02 14.30 2.13
N PHE A 174 9.21 13.35 3.05
CA PHE A 174 10.24 13.42 4.09
C PHE A 174 11.11 12.16 4.14
N TRP A 175 12.30 12.30 4.71
CA TRP A 175 13.21 11.22 5.01
C TRP A 175 12.99 10.76 6.45
N GLU A 176 12.39 9.59 6.65
CA GLU A 176 11.97 9.11 7.96
C GLU A 176 11.72 7.61 8.01
N VAL A 177 11.74 7.04 9.21
CA VAL A 177 11.06 5.76 9.45
C VAL A 177 9.56 6.01 9.45
N ALA A 178 8.84 5.28 8.62
CA ALA A 178 7.39 5.42 8.50
C ALA A 178 6.69 5.05 9.82
N PRO A 179 5.80 5.89 10.33
CA PRO A 179 5.05 5.55 11.52
C PRO A 179 4.02 4.45 11.24
N ALA A 180 3.91 3.46 12.12
CA ALA A 180 2.92 2.39 12.03
C ALA A 180 1.53 2.89 12.48
N LEU A 181 0.89 3.73 11.69
CA LEU A 181 -0.37 4.44 12.03
C LEU A 181 -1.48 4.25 10.99
N SER A 182 -1.46 3.15 10.21
CA SER A 182 -2.52 2.86 9.25
C SER A 182 -3.76 2.26 9.93
N LEU A 183 -4.92 2.41 9.27
CA LEU A 183 -6.18 1.83 9.73
C LEU A 183 -6.41 0.45 9.13
N ALA A 184 -7.05 -0.45 9.89
CA ALA A 184 -7.70 -1.62 9.32
C ALA A 184 -8.92 -1.19 8.48
N ASN A 185 -9.14 -1.84 7.33
CA ASN A 185 -10.21 -1.50 6.40
C ASN A 185 -10.78 -2.75 5.73
N THR A 186 -12.09 -2.82 5.60
CA THR A 186 -12.78 -3.80 4.75
C THR A 186 -13.62 -3.07 3.71
N ARG A 187 -13.50 -3.48 2.44
CA ARG A 187 -14.44 -3.13 1.38
C ARG A 187 -15.37 -4.30 1.13
N ALA A 188 -16.66 -4.10 1.25
CA ALA A 188 -17.67 -5.14 1.04
C ALA A 188 -18.80 -4.64 0.16
N ASP A 189 -19.22 -5.48 -0.79
CA ASP A 189 -20.41 -5.26 -1.61
C ASP A 189 -21.60 -5.98 -0.97
N PHE A 190 -22.72 -5.27 -0.85
CA PHE A 190 -23.98 -5.81 -0.44
C PHE A 190 -24.93 -5.79 -1.64
N THR A 191 -25.31 -6.97 -2.12
CA THR A 191 -26.20 -7.16 -3.25
C THR A 191 -27.56 -7.58 -2.73
N PHE A 192 -28.58 -6.77 -2.98
CA PHE A 192 -29.96 -7.07 -2.65
C PHE A 192 -30.69 -7.61 -3.86
N THR A 193 -31.50 -8.65 -3.65
CA THR A 193 -32.34 -9.27 -4.67
C THR A 193 -33.80 -9.28 -4.19
N GLY A 194 -34.64 -8.66 -4.97
CA GLY A 194 -36.07 -8.54 -4.73
C GLY A 194 -36.89 -9.09 -5.89
N ARG A 195 -38.05 -8.45 -6.18
CA ARG A 195 -38.94 -8.84 -7.25
C ARG A 195 -39.51 -7.63 -7.98
N ALA A 196 -39.35 -7.60 -9.30
CA ALA A 196 -39.91 -6.56 -10.15
C ALA A 196 -41.44 -6.63 -10.21
N ALA A 197 -42.06 -5.46 -10.33
CA ALA A 197 -43.50 -5.30 -10.62
C ALA A 197 -43.73 -3.95 -11.28
N HIS A 198 -44.90 -3.78 -11.90
CA HIS A 198 -45.31 -2.46 -12.37
C HIS A 198 -45.68 -1.60 -11.17
N ALA A 199 -44.92 -0.54 -10.90
CA ALA A 199 -45.00 0.23 -9.66
C ALA A 199 -46.40 0.90 -9.44
N ALA A 200 -47.12 1.21 -10.51
CA ALA A 200 -48.47 1.78 -10.42
C ALA A 200 -49.58 0.73 -10.50
N ALA A 201 -49.45 -0.28 -11.37
CA ALA A 201 -50.53 -1.25 -11.63
C ALA A 201 -50.54 -2.40 -10.62
N SER A 202 -49.39 -2.86 -10.14
CA SER A 202 -49.24 -4.03 -9.28
C SER A 202 -48.17 -3.87 -8.20
N PRO A 203 -48.08 -2.73 -7.48
CA PRO A 203 -47.00 -2.49 -6.51
C PRO A 203 -46.93 -3.56 -5.42
N HIS A 204 -48.03 -4.11 -5.00
CA HIS A 204 -48.14 -5.14 -3.98
C HIS A 204 -47.46 -6.47 -4.34
N LEU A 205 -47.15 -6.70 -5.61
CA LEU A 205 -46.42 -7.87 -6.08
C LEU A 205 -44.90 -7.64 -6.10
N GLY A 206 -44.42 -6.39 -6.02
CA GLY A 206 -43.02 -6.03 -6.02
C GLY A 206 -42.35 -6.17 -4.65
N ARG A 207 -41.03 -6.32 -4.67
CA ARG A 207 -40.14 -6.21 -3.49
C ARG A 207 -38.92 -5.44 -3.95
N SER A 208 -38.77 -4.22 -3.46
CA SER A 208 -37.71 -3.31 -3.94
C SER A 208 -36.36 -3.60 -3.28
N ALA A 209 -35.41 -4.00 -4.07
CA ALA A 209 -34.01 -4.12 -3.65
C ALA A 209 -33.38 -2.74 -3.37
N LEU A 210 -33.82 -1.69 -4.07
CA LEU A 210 -33.34 -0.34 -3.82
C LEU A 210 -33.82 0.18 -2.46
N ASP A 211 -35.06 -0.06 -2.08
CA ASP A 211 -35.60 0.31 -0.76
C ASP A 211 -34.78 -0.38 0.36
N ALA A 212 -34.38 -1.64 0.12
CA ALA A 212 -33.50 -2.35 1.06
C ALA A 212 -32.13 -1.67 1.22
N VAL A 213 -31.52 -1.22 0.12
CA VAL A 213 -30.26 -0.44 0.17
C VAL A 213 -30.45 0.87 0.91
N GLU A 214 -31.56 1.60 0.67
CA GLU A 214 -31.84 2.85 1.38
C GLU A 214 -32.01 2.62 2.88
N LEU A 215 -32.79 1.60 3.29
CA LEU A 215 -32.97 1.23 4.70
C LEU A 215 -31.62 0.81 5.35
N MET A 216 -30.80 0.05 4.64
CA MET A 216 -29.45 -0.28 5.11
C MET A 216 -28.63 0.98 5.35
N ASN A 217 -28.61 1.92 4.40
CA ASN A 217 -27.86 3.18 4.52
C ASN A 217 -28.37 4.01 5.72
N VAL A 218 -29.66 4.09 5.94
CA VAL A 218 -30.27 4.74 7.12
C VAL A 218 -29.85 4.04 8.41
N GLY A 219 -29.94 2.70 8.44
CA GLY A 219 -29.53 1.90 9.61
C GLY A 219 -28.06 2.09 9.97
N VAL A 220 -27.17 2.14 8.97
CA VAL A 220 -25.74 2.44 9.18
C VAL A 220 -25.54 3.87 9.68
N ASN A 221 -26.32 4.85 9.20
CA ASN A 221 -26.22 6.23 9.70
C ASN A 221 -26.60 6.31 11.20
N TYR A 222 -27.59 5.56 11.66
CA TYR A 222 -27.90 5.47 13.10
C TYR A 222 -26.79 4.72 13.88
N MET A 223 -26.18 3.70 13.29
CA MET A 223 -25.03 3.00 13.92
C MET A 223 -23.86 3.93 14.21
N ARG A 224 -23.66 5.00 13.41
CA ARG A 224 -22.55 5.97 13.59
C ARG A 224 -22.59 6.66 14.97
N GLU A 225 -23.74 6.81 15.59
CA GLU A 225 -23.88 7.33 16.96
C GLU A 225 -23.31 6.38 18.03
N HIS A 226 -23.10 5.10 17.67
CA HIS A 226 -22.74 4.01 18.56
C HIS A 226 -21.50 3.23 18.11
N MET A 227 -20.57 3.89 17.42
CA MET A 227 -19.28 3.35 17.04
C MET A 227 -18.14 4.23 17.58
N PRO A 228 -16.89 3.72 17.66
CA PRO A 228 -15.73 4.54 18.06
C PRO A 228 -15.60 5.80 17.19
N SER A 229 -15.23 6.93 17.81
CA SER A 229 -15.15 8.23 17.12
C SER A 229 -14.09 8.31 16.04
N ASP A 230 -13.08 7.44 16.08
CA ASP A 230 -11.98 7.28 15.12
C ASP A 230 -12.29 6.26 14.02
N ALA A 231 -13.37 5.48 14.15
CA ALA A 231 -13.86 4.62 13.08
C ALA A 231 -14.56 5.42 11.96
N ARG A 232 -14.56 4.87 10.75
CA ARG A 232 -15.19 5.49 9.58
C ARG A 232 -15.93 4.44 8.75
N VAL A 233 -17.13 4.77 8.33
CA VAL A 233 -17.93 3.94 7.42
C VAL A 233 -18.45 4.82 6.30
N HIS A 234 -18.11 4.48 5.06
CA HIS A 234 -18.54 5.18 3.86
C HIS A 234 -19.19 4.20 2.89
N TYR A 235 -20.03 4.68 1.98
CA TYR A 235 -20.61 3.84 0.94
C TYR A 235 -20.73 4.56 -0.40
N ALA A 236 -20.83 3.77 -1.46
CA ALA A 236 -21.16 4.21 -2.81
C ALA A 236 -22.17 3.22 -3.42
N LEU A 237 -23.16 3.75 -4.14
CA LEU A 237 -24.08 2.94 -4.92
C LEU A 237 -23.39 2.45 -6.19
N LEU A 238 -23.41 1.13 -6.41
CA LEU A 238 -22.84 0.51 -7.61
C LEU A 238 -23.90 0.21 -8.65
N ASP A 239 -25.11 -0.16 -8.20
CA ASP A 239 -26.27 -0.46 -9.03
C ASP A 239 -27.54 -0.07 -8.28
N THR A 240 -28.40 0.69 -8.92
CA THR A 240 -29.69 1.14 -8.38
C THR A 240 -30.88 0.36 -8.94
N GLY A 241 -30.65 -0.68 -9.75
CA GLY A 241 -31.71 -1.51 -10.34
C GLY A 241 -32.37 -0.91 -11.55
N GLY A 242 -31.77 0.10 -12.18
CA GLY A 242 -32.26 0.74 -13.40
C GLY A 242 -32.80 2.17 -13.19
N ILE A 243 -33.23 2.81 -14.28
CA ILE A 243 -33.58 4.24 -14.35
C ILE A 243 -35.10 4.50 -14.50
N ALA A 244 -35.88 3.42 -14.60
CA ALA A 244 -37.33 3.54 -14.85
C ALA A 244 -38.10 3.55 -13.53
N PRO A 245 -38.70 4.68 -13.08
CA PRO A 245 -39.33 4.79 -11.77
C PRO A 245 -40.67 4.03 -11.70
N ASN A 246 -41.23 3.59 -12.84
CA ASN A 246 -42.43 2.79 -12.92
C ASN A 246 -42.17 1.27 -12.85
N VAL A 247 -40.94 0.85 -12.57
CA VAL A 247 -40.53 -0.54 -12.35
C VAL A 247 -39.98 -0.67 -10.93
N VAL A 248 -40.54 -1.57 -10.12
CA VAL A 248 -39.95 -1.91 -8.80
C VAL A 248 -38.62 -2.62 -9.03
N GLN A 249 -37.56 -2.16 -8.41
CA GLN A 249 -36.19 -2.61 -8.63
C GLN A 249 -35.97 -4.00 -8.02
N ALA A 250 -35.75 -5.01 -8.87
CA ALA A 250 -35.48 -6.39 -8.42
C ALA A 250 -34.06 -6.64 -7.98
N HIS A 251 -33.12 -5.72 -8.25
CA HIS A 251 -31.70 -5.83 -7.93
C HIS A 251 -31.16 -4.46 -7.55
N ALA A 252 -30.29 -4.40 -6.54
CA ALA A 252 -29.51 -3.21 -6.22
C ALA A 252 -28.22 -3.61 -5.49
N ARG A 253 -27.15 -2.83 -5.65
CA ARG A 253 -25.86 -3.12 -5.05
C ARG A 253 -25.22 -1.85 -4.49
N VAL A 254 -24.72 -1.94 -3.26
CA VAL A 254 -23.99 -0.88 -2.57
C VAL A 254 -22.66 -1.41 -2.06
N ARG A 255 -21.57 -0.64 -2.22
CA ARG A 255 -20.25 -0.92 -1.66
C ARG A 255 -20.02 -0.10 -0.42
N TYR A 256 -19.56 -0.75 0.64
CA TYR A 256 -19.13 -0.12 1.88
C TYR A 256 -17.62 -0.20 2.04
N SER A 257 -17.01 0.86 2.61
CA SER A 257 -15.67 0.87 3.18
C SER A 257 -15.81 1.09 4.68
N ILE A 258 -15.35 0.13 5.48
CA ILE A 258 -15.49 0.06 6.93
C ILE A 258 -14.10 0.09 7.53
N ARG A 259 -13.78 1.13 8.32
CA ARG A 259 -12.45 1.38 8.86
C ARG A 259 -12.48 1.52 10.38
N ALA A 260 -11.47 0.94 11.06
CA ALA A 260 -11.20 1.14 12.47
C ALA A 260 -9.70 1.25 12.73
N MET A 261 -9.33 1.66 13.95
CA MET A 261 -7.92 1.81 14.36
C MET A 261 -7.17 0.48 14.36
N ASP A 262 -7.87 -0.62 14.60
CA ASP A 262 -7.29 -1.96 14.67
C ASP A 262 -8.16 -3.03 14.01
N LEU A 263 -7.56 -4.18 13.76
CA LEU A 263 -8.20 -5.32 13.14
C LEU A 263 -9.44 -5.82 13.90
N PRO A 264 -9.41 -6.04 15.24
CA PRO A 264 -10.59 -6.49 15.97
C PRO A 264 -11.77 -5.54 15.89
N GLY A 265 -11.53 -4.25 16.07
CA GLY A 265 -12.57 -3.22 15.98
C GLY A 265 -13.18 -3.12 14.58
N MET A 266 -12.35 -3.29 13.55
CA MET A 266 -12.85 -3.34 12.16
C MET A 266 -13.73 -4.56 11.91
N LEU A 267 -13.32 -5.76 12.37
CA LEU A 267 -14.11 -6.98 12.21
C LEU A 267 -15.46 -6.89 12.96
N GLU A 268 -15.49 -6.30 14.16
CA GLU A 268 -16.73 -6.04 14.88
C GLU A 268 -17.67 -5.13 14.09
N LEU A 269 -17.14 -4.04 13.52
CA LEU A 269 -17.95 -3.12 12.70
C LEU A 269 -18.49 -3.78 11.44
N VAL A 270 -17.72 -4.63 10.76
CA VAL A 270 -18.15 -5.40 9.59
C VAL A 270 -19.36 -6.27 9.95
N GLU A 271 -19.30 -6.96 11.08
CA GLU A 271 -20.40 -7.79 11.55
C GLU A 271 -21.65 -6.96 11.88
N ARG A 272 -21.50 -5.78 12.47
CA ARG A 272 -22.60 -4.86 12.76
C ARG A 272 -23.27 -4.34 11.48
N VAL A 273 -22.47 -3.94 10.48
CA VAL A 273 -22.98 -3.52 9.15
C VAL A 273 -23.71 -4.67 8.46
N HIS A 274 -23.18 -5.89 8.54
CA HIS A 274 -23.85 -7.09 7.98
C HIS A 274 -25.21 -7.35 8.63
N LYS A 275 -25.33 -7.24 9.96
CA LYS A 275 -26.63 -7.36 10.67
C LYS A 275 -27.64 -6.31 10.23
N ILE A 276 -27.19 -5.07 9.97
CA ILE A 276 -28.07 -4.02 9.45
C ILE A 276 -28.56 -4.39 8.05
N ALA A 277 -27.70 -4.90 7.18
CA ALA A 277 -28.08 -5.36 5.86
C ALA A 277 -29.13 -6.49 5.91
N GLN A 278 -28.96 -7.47 6.82
CA GLN A 278 -29.92 -8.53 7.07
C GLN A 278 -31.28 -7.98 7.56
N GLY A 279 -31.24 -6.99 8.48
CA GLY A 279 -32.43 -6.30 8.96
C GLY A 279 -33.16 -5.56 7.83
N ALA A 280 -32.46 -4.87 6.96
CA ALA A 280 -33.02 -4.19 5.79
C ALA A 280 -33.67 -5.19 4.81
N ALA A 281 -33.02 -6.31 4.54
CA ALA A 281 -33.54 -7.38 3.72
C ALA A 281 -34.86 -7.98 4.31
N LEU A 282 -34.88 -8.20 5.62
CA LEU A 282 -36.08 -8.71 6.33
C LEU A 282 -37.24 -7.72 6.24
N MET A 283 -36.97 -6.42 6.45
CA MET A 283 -38.01 -5.37 6.38
C MET A 283 -38.66 -5.24 4.99
N THR A 284 -37.88 -5.49 3.93
CA THR A 284 -38.33 -5.34 2.54
C THR A 284 -38.71 -6.66 1.88
N GLU A 285 -38.64 -7.77 2.60
CA GLU A 285 -38.86 -9.13 2.07
C GLU A 285 -37.98 -9.44 0.86
N THR A 286 -36.72 -8.94 0.86
CA THR A 286 -35.68 -9.22 -0.12
C THR A 286 -34.66 -10.19 0.45
N SER A 287 -33.67 -10.59 -0.34
CA SER A 287 -32.47 -11.27 0.14
C SER A 287 -31.27 -10.40 -0.01
N VAL A 288 -30.22 -10.60 0.83
CA VAL A 288 -28.93 -9.90 0.75
C VAL A 288 -27.78 -10.87 0.77
N GLU A 289 -26.81 -10.62 -0.11
CA GLU A 289 -25.50 -11.27 -0.13
C GLU A 289 -24.43 -10.23 0.17
N MET A 290 -23.48 -10.58 1.06
CA MET A 290 -22.29 -9.78 1.32
C MET A 290 -21.06 -10.45 0.71
N ARG A 291 -20.37 -9.74 -0.20
CA ARG A 291 -19.07 -10.14 -0.77
C ARG A 291 -17.99 -9.21 -0.26
N ILE A 292 -16.97 -9.74 0.44
CA ILE A 292 -15.77 -8.96 0.76
C ILE A 292 -14.96 -8.81 -0.53
N VAL A 293 -14.67 -7.58 -0.91
CA VAL A 293 -13.87 -7.23 -2.11
C VAL A 293 -12.39 -7.15 -1.76
N SER A 294 -12.07 -6.47 -0.66
CA SER A 294 -10.72 -6.41 -0.11
C SER A 294 -10.79 -6.15 1.39
N ALA A 295 -9.78 -6.60 2.11
CA ALA A 295 -9.65 -6.29 3.53
C ALA A 295 -8.18 -6.27 3.92
N VAL A 296 -7.81 -5.32 4.79
CA VAL A 296 -6.46 -5.12 5.30
C VAL A 296 -6.47 -4.87 6.79
N SER A 297 -5.46 -5.35 7.47
CA SER A 297 -5.20 -5.07 8.88
C SER A 297 -4.51 -3.71 9.06
N ASN A 298 -4.58 -3.13 10.25
CA ASN A 298 -3.73 -2.00 10.61
C ASN A 298 -2.26 -2.42 10.67
N THR A 299 -1.34 -1.50 10.40
CA THR A 299 0.10 -1.77 10.50
C THR A 299 0.53 -1.86 11.96
N LEU A 300 1.34 -2.86 12.28
CA LEU A 300 2.09 -2.96 13.53
C LEU A 300 3.51 -2.45 13.34
N GLY A 301 3.98 -1.59 14.23
CA GLY A 301 5.38 -1.16 14.28
C GLY A 301 6.27 -2.24 14.88
N ASN A 302 7.58 -2.14 14.63
CA ASN A 302 8.58 -3.02 15.24
C ASN A 302 9.75 -2.18 15.72
N LYS A 303 9.75 -1.83 17.01
CA LYS A 303 10.73 -0.90 17.60
C LYS A 303 12.18 -1.26 17.35
N PRO A 304 12.62 -2.53 17.49
CA PRO A 304 14.01 -2.90 17.15
C PRO A 304 14.39 -2.63 15.70
N LEU A 305 13.48 -2.91 14.75
CA LEU A 305 13.72 -2.66 13.33
C LEU A 305 13.64 -1.17 12.98
N GLU A 306 12.70 -0.43 13.57
CA GLU A 306 12.59 1.01 13.42
C GLU A 306 13.89 1.72 13.85
N GLN A 307 14.47 1.30 14.98
CA GLN A 307 15.77 1.82 15.43
C GLN A 307 16.90 1.42 14.48
N ALA A 308 16.92 0.18 13.98
CA ALA A 308 17.95 -0.29 13.05
C ALA A 308 17.90 0.46 11.71
N LEU A 309 16.69 0.69 11.17
CA LEU A 309 16.49 1.48 9.96
C LEU A 309 16.86 2.95 10.19
N HIS A 310 16.42 3.55 11.31
CA HIS A 310 16.75 4.93 11.66
C HIS A 310 18.28 5.15 11.73
N ASN A 311 19.02 4.25 12.39
CA ASN A 311 20.47 4.30 12.48
C ASN A 311 21.13 4.20 11.08
N ALA A 312 20.57 3.39 10.17
CA ALA A 312 21.07 3.31 8.80
C ALA A 312 20.79 4.59 8.02
N MET A 313 19.62 5.20 8.21
CA MET A 313 19.22 6.46 7.61
C MET A 313 20.03 7.65 8.14
N GLU A 314 20.33 7.66 9.43
CA GLU A 314 21.15 8.70 10.09
C GLU A 314 22.60 8.65 9.60
N GLU A 315 23.20 7.46 9.51
CA GLU A 315 24.57 7.29 9.01
C GLU A 315 24.69 7.66 7.52
N LEU A 316 23.68 7.35 6.73
CA LEU A 316 23.62 7.69 5.31
C LEU A 316 23.38 9.20 5.08
N GLY A 317 22.67 9.86 6.00
CA GLY A 317 22.16 11.22 5.86
C GLY A 317 20.98 11.32 4.89
N PRO A 318 20.41 12.51 4.68
CA PRO A 318 19.35 12.73 3.70
C PRO A 318 19.89 12.66 2.25
N PRO A 319 19.01 12.44 1.24
CA PRO A 319 19.40 12.47 -0.17
C PRO A 319 20.01 13.82 -0.57
N ALA A 320 21.07 13.79 -1.38
CA ALA A 320 21.71 14.99 -1.88
C ALA A 320 21.00 15.50 -3.15
N PHE A 321 20.29 16.61 -3.02
CA PHE A 321 19.62 17.30 -4.12
C PHE A 321 20.46 18.45 -4.65
N ASP A 322 20.50 18.63 -5.97
CA ASP A 322 21.14 19.79 -6.61
C ASP A 322 20.13 20.94 -6.83
N ASP A 323 20.63 22.04 -7.43
CA ASP A 323 19.80 23.23 -7.67
C ASP A 323 18.67 22.98 -8.68
N ALA A 324 18.88 22.10 -9.66
CA ALA A 324 17.85 21.76 -10.65
C ALA A 324 16.72 20.94 -10.00
N ASP A 325 17.04 19.99 -9.12
CA ASP A 325 16.06 19.25 -8.32
C ASP A 325 15.19 20.20 -7.49
N ARG A 326 15.86 21.15 -6.78
CA ARG A 326 15.18 22.11 -5.93
C ARG A 326 14.33 23.10 -6.72
N GLU A 327 14.77 23.47 -7.92
CA GLU A 327 14.02 24.37 -8.78
C GLU A 327 12.74 23.70 -9.30
N PHE A 328 12.82 22.48 -9.80
CA PHE A 328 11.63 21.72 -10.21
C PHE A 328 10.66 21.52 -9.05
N ALA A 329 11.17 21.19 -7.86
CA ALA A 329 10.35 21.07 -6.67
C ALA A 329 9.67 22.38 -6.27
N ARG A 330 10.31 23.57 -6.46
CA ARG A 330 9.65 24.87 -6.26
C ARG A 330 8.52 25.10 -7.26
N GLN A 331 8.71 24.72 -8.52
CA GLN A 331 7.68 24.83 -9.54
C GLN A 331 6.46 23.94 -9.19
N ILE A 332 6.66 22.73 -8.74
CA ILE A 332 5.58 21.86 -8.24
C ILE A 332 4.90 22.50 -7.02
N ARG A 333 5.68 22.99 -6.02
CA ARG A 333 5.10 23.65 -4.83
C ARG A 333 4.27 24.89 -5.17
N ALA A 334 4.59 25.61 -6.23
CA ALA A 334 3.80 26.74 -6.69
C ALA A 334 2.38 26.34 -7.15
N THR A 335 2.13 25.06 -7.45
CA THR A 335 0.80 24.53 -7.77
C THR A 335 0.01 24.09 -6.54
N LEU A 336 0.62 24.12 -5.35
CA LEU A 336 0.03 23.67 -4.09
C LEU A 336 -0.46 24.85 -3.26
N SER A 337 -1.49 24.59 -2.44
CA SER A 337 -1.94 25.56 -1.43
C SER A 337 -1.00 25.60 -0.22
N ALA A 338 -0.97 26.74 0.46
CA ALA A 338 -0.25 26.88 1.73
C ALA A 338 -0.74 25.88 2.80
N GLN A 339 -2.03 25.49 2.75
CA GLN A 339 -2.62 24.53 3.67
C GLN A 339 -2.10 23.12 3.43
N GLU A 340 -1.94 22.69 2.18
CA GLU A 340 -1.35 21.38 1.82
C GLU A 340 0.08 21.29 2.36
N ILE A 341 0.91 22.31 2.09
CA ILE A 341 2.29 22.37 2.59
C ILE A 341 2.33 22.34 4.11
N ALA A 342 1.52 23.17 4.79
CA ALA A 342 1.49 23.20 6.25
C ALA A 342 0.99 21.90 6.87
N SER A 343 0.11 21.16 6.18
CA SER A 343 -0.47 19.90 6.70
C SER A 343 0.56 18.80 6.85
N VAL A 344 1.49 18.66 5.90
CA VAL A 344 2.51 17.61 5.95
C VAL A 344 3.54 17.86 7.06
N TYR A 345 3.92 19.12 7.32
CA TYR A 345 4.79 19.46 8.45
C TYR A 345 4.11 19.18 9.81
N ARG A 346 2.80 19.48 9.90
CA ARG A 346 2.03 19.14 11.11
C ARG A 346 1.92 17.64 11.34
N ALA A 347 1.85 16.84 10.26
CA ALA A 347 1.77 15.38 10.37
C ALA A 347 3.05 14.78 10.96
N ILE A 348 4.22 15.34 10.65
CA ILE A 348 5.52 14.89 11.16
C ILE A 348 5.96 15.62 12.44
N GLY A 349 5.17 16.56 12.95
CA GLY A 349 5.48 17.31 14.16
C GLY A 349 6.70 18.23 14.05
N GLN A 350 7.02 18.70 12.85
CA GLN A 350 8.18 19.56 12.59
C GLN A 350 7.75 20.99 12.20
N PRO A 351 8.58 22.01 12.52
CA PRO A 351 8.37 23.38 12.02
C PRO A 351 8.40 23.43 10.50
N GLN A 352 7.52 24.23 9.92
CA GLN A 352 7.52 24.48 8.48
C GLN A 352 8.74 25.30 8.07
N THR A 353 9.37 24.90 6.96
CA THR A 353 10.48 25.60 6.31
C THR A 353 10.14 25.93 4.86
N ASP A 354 11.00 26.74 4.23
CA ASP A 354 10.88 27.06 2.80
C ASP A 354 11.56 26.05 1.88
N ALA A 355 12.21 25.01 2.45
CA ALA A 355 12.86 23.97 1.68
C ALA A 355 11.85 23.26 0.74
N PRO A 356 12.14 23.16 -0.57
CA PRO A 356 11.23 22.53 -1.50
C PRO A 356 11.27 21.00 -1.44
N LEU A 357 12.41 20.42 -1.02
CA LEU A 357 12.64 18.99 -0.78
C LEU A 357 13.22 18.82 0.62
N ALA A 358 12.95 17.69 1.26
CA ALA A 358 13.45 17.42 2.60
C ALA A 358 14.94 17.07 2.55
N ASP A 359 15.74 17.84 3.29
CA ASP A 359 17.20 17.71 3.45
C ASP A 359 17.59 17.39 4.90
N PHE A 360 16.66 16.77 5.64
CA PHE A 360 16.86 16.34 7.03
C PHE A 360 16.19 15.00 7.28
N LEU A 361 16.69 14.26 8.27
CA LEU A 361 16.04 13.07 8.81
C LEU A 361 15.07 13.50 9.92
N VAL A 362 13.81 13.06 9.82
CA VAL A 362 12.84 13.31 10.89
C VAL A 362 13.19 12.43 12.10
N PRO A 363 13.32 13.01 13.30
CA PRO A 363 13.63 12.23 14.51
C PRO A 363 12.59 11.12 14.76
N LEU A 364 13.06 9.95 15.22
CA LEU A 364 12.21 8.78 15.45
C LEU A 364 11.12 9.01 16.50
N ASP A 365 11.41 9.86 17.48
CA ASP A 365 10.51 10.22 18.59
C ASP A 365 9.63 11.45 18.30
N SER A 366 9.64 11.97 17.07
CA SER A 366 8.80 13.11 16.69
C SER A 366 7.32 12.81 16.96
N PRO A 367 6.56 13.77 17.54
CA PRO A 367 5.13 13.62 17.70
C PRO A 367 4.44 13.40 16.35
N ARG A 368 3.63 12.33 16.25
CA ARG A 368 2.92 11.98 15.02
C ARG A 368 1.43 12.16 15.18
N LYS A 369 0.77 12.59 14.12
CA LYS A 369 -0.69 12.46 14.02
C LYS A 369 -1.03 11.16 13.30
N PRO A 370 -2.09 10.44 13.73
CA PRO A 370 -2.54 9.25 13.02
C PRO A 370 -2.80 9.57 11.55
N MET A 371 -2.23 8.79 10.65
CA MET A 371 -2.59 8.80 9.25
C MET A 371 -3.90 8.02 9.08
N ILE A 372 -4.88 8.62 8.39
CA ILE A 372 -6.21 8.01 8.19
C ILE A 372 -6.23 7.14 6.92
N GLY A 373 -5.06 6.69 6.46
CA GLY A 373 -4.89 5.78 5.34
C GLY A 373 -4.91 4.31 5.77
N SER A 374 -5.01 3.43 4.79
CA SER A 374 -4.87 1.98 4.97
C SER A 374 -3.91 1.46 3.91
N THR A 375 -3.13 0.45 4.24
CA THR A 375 -2.22 -0.24 3.31
C THR A 375 -2.21 -1.73 3.64
N ASP A 376 -2.00 -2.57 2.65
CA ASP A 376 -1.97 -4.03 2.82
C ASP A 376 -0.65 -4.56 3.38
N ILE A 377 0.38 -3.70 3.57
CA ILE A 377 1.56 -4.03 4.39
C ILE A 377 1.15 -4.33 5.84
N GLY A 378 0.00 -3.83 6.27
CA GLY A 378 -0.59 -4.14 7.56
C GLY A 378 -0.59 -5.63 7.82
N ASP A 379 -1.17 -6.44 6.94
CA ASP A 379 -1.27 -7.90 7.11
C ASP A 379 0.09 -8.59 7.23
N VAL A 380 1.09 -8.13 6.46
CA VAL A 380 2.46 -8.65 6.59
C VAL A 380 3.02 -8.34 7.97
N SER A 381 2.80 -7.15 8.51
CA SER A 381 3.31 -6.72 9.81
C SER A 381 2.76 -7.52 11.00
N TRP A 382 1.61 -8.17 10.85
CA TRP A 382 1.03 -9.04 11.87
C TRP A 382 1.67 -10.43 11.92
N VAL A 383 2.33 -10.87 10.84
CA VAL A 383 2.91 -12.22 10.74
C VAL A 383 4.44 -12.22 10.66
N VAL A 384 5.04 -11.13 10.21
CA VAL A 384 6.50 -10.95 10.11
C VAL A 384 6.90 -9.61 10.74
N PRO A 385 7.95 -9.55 11.58
CA PRO A 385 8.51 -8.28 12.03
C PRO A 385 8.83 -7.39 10.84
N THR A 386 8.14 -6.24 10.72
CA THR A 386 8.16 -5.39 9.53
C THR A 386 8.58 -3.97 9.87
N VAL A 387 9.34 -3.35 8.97
CA VAL A 387 9.69 -1.92 9.03
C VAL A 387 9.56 -1.28 7.65
N GLN A 388 9.14 -0.01 7.63
CA GLN A 388 8.98 0.77 6.42
C GLN A 388 9.74 2.10 6.52
N ALA A 389 10.42 2.51 5.44
CA ALA A 389 10.98 3.85 5.29
C ALA A 389 10.00 4.74 4.51
N HIS A 390 9.99 6.03 4.82
CA HIS A 390 9.52 7.07 3.91
C HIS A 390 10.69 7.83 3.31
N ALA A 391 10.61 8.19 2.03
CA ALA A 391 11.72 8.87 1.37
C ALA A 391 11.25 10.01 0.45
N PRO A 392 11.98 11.16 0.41
CA PRO A 392 11.53 12.39 -0.24
C PRO A 392 11.69 12.32 -1.76
N THR A 393 10.77 11.63 -2.42
CA THR A 393 10.70 11.55 -3.89
C THR A 393 9.98 12.72 -4.52
N VAL A 394 9.25 13.51 -3.74
CA VAL A 394 8.39 14.59 -4.20
C VAL A 394 8.60 15.87 -3.40
N ALA A 395 8.25 16.99 -4.01
CA ALA A 395 8.24 18.30 -3.37
C ALA A 395 7.37 18.29 -2.10
N ILE A 396 7.86 18.92 -1.03
CA ILE A 396 7.15 18.95 0.26
C ILE A 396 5.79 19.59 0.11
N GLY A 397 4.75 18.86 0.51
CA GLY A 397 3.35 19.28 0.42
C GLY A 397 2.59 18.62 -0.73
N THR A 398 3.26 17.91 -1.65
CA THR A 398 2.60 17.21 -2.76
C THR A 398 1.60 16.18 -2.21
N PRO A 399 0.28 16.31 -2.49
CA PRO A 399 -0.71 15.32 -2.06
C PRO A 399 -0.63 14.07 -2.92
N PHE A 400 -0.82 12.90 -2.28
CA PHE A 400 -0.90 11.63 -2.99
C PHE A 400 -2.15 11.55 -3.87
N HIS A 401 -2.13 10.64 -4.86
CA HIS A 401 -3.21 10.40 -5.82
C HIS A 401 -3.52 11.65 -6.66
N THR A 402 -2.48 12.40 -7.04
CA THR A 402 -2.57 13.59 -7.87
C THR A 402 -1.62 13.55 -9.05
N TRP A 403 -1.89 14.37 -10.07
CA TRP A 403 -1.01 14.52 -11.22
C TRP A 403 0.41 14.99 -10.83
N GLN A 404 0.54 15.75 -9.74
CA GLN A 404 1.82 16.24 -9.26
C GLN A 404 2.75 15.09 -8.86
N ILE A 405 2.24 14.01 -8.23
CA ILE A 405 3.04 12.81 -7.94
C ILE A 405 3.54 12.19 -9.24
N VAL A 406 2.65 11.99 -10.22
CA VAL A 406 2.99 11.35 -11.51
C VAL A 406 4.03 12.17 -12.26
N ALA A 407 3.89 13.50 -12.28
CA ALA A 407 4.86 14.41 -12.91
C ALA A 407 6.28 14.30 -12.34
N GLN A 408 6.41 13.94 -11.05
CA GLN A 408 7.67 13.79 -10.33
C GLN A 408 8.24 12.36 -10.40
N GLY A 409 7.47 11.37 -10.82
CA GLY A 409 7.82 9.94 -10.75
C GLY A 409 9.03 9.50 -11.59
N LYS A 410 9.52 10.35 -12.50
CA LYS A 410 10.77 10.17 -13.29
C LYS A 410 11.74 11.33 -13.11
N ALA A 411 11.50 12.22 -12.15
CA ALA A 411 12.41 13.33 -11.90
C ALA A 411 13.77 12.84 -11.36
N PRO A 412 14.89 13.54 -11.67
CA PRO A 412 16.20 13.18 -11.11
C PRO A 412 16.20 13.10 -9.58
N ALA A 413 15.47 13.98 -8.89
CA ALA A 413 15.29 13.92 -7.43
C ALA A 413 14.68 12.60 -6.96
N ALA A 414 13.64 12.10 -7.66
CA ALA A 414 13.00 10.83 -7.35
C ALA A 414 13.96 9.64 -7.57
N HIS A 415 14.74 9.64 -8.66
CA HIS A 415 15.76 8.63 -8.92
C HIS A 415 16.88 8.63 -7.87
N LYS A 416 17.39 9.81 -7.48
CA LYS A 416 18.37 9.96 -6.40
C LYS A 416 17.82 9.37 -5.09
N THR A 417 16.59 9.69 -4.75
CA THR A 417 15.92 9.20 -3.54
C THR A 417 15.68 7.69 -3.60
N MET A 418 15.23 7.15 -4.75
CA MET A 418 15.05 5.71 -4.96
C MET A 418 16.33 4.91 -4.67
N VAL A 419 17.48 5.38 -5.19
CA VAL A 419 18.78 4.76 -4.92
C VAL A 419 19.18 4.94 -3.45
N HIS A 420 18.90 6.09 -2.88
CA HIS A 420 19.25 6.41 -1.50
C HIS A 420 18.50 5.55 -0.48
N VAL A 421 17.18 5.38 -0.65
CA VAL A 421 16.39 4.53 0.24
C VAL A 421 16.74 3.05 0.08
N ALA A 422 17.10 2.61 -1.13
CA ALA A 422 17.61 1.25 -1.34
C ALA A 422 18.87 0.97 -0.52
N LYS A 423 19.76 1.97 -0.33
CA LYS A 423 20.93 1.87 0.55
C LYS A 423 20.54 1.68 2.01
N ALA A 424 19.56 2.44 2.51
CA ALA A 424 19.07 2.30 3.89
C ALA A 424 18.43 0.93 4.12
N MET A 425 17.57 0.48 3.20
CA MET A 425 16.93 -0.83 3.27
C MET A 425 17.94 -1.97 3.21
N ALA A 426 18.91 -1.92 2.29
CA ALA A 426 19.94 -2.93 2.17
C ALA A 426 20.82 -3.01 3.43
N ALA A 427 21.20 -1.85 4.02
CA ALA A 427 21.94 -1.81 5.27
C ALA A 427 21.14 -2.37 6.46
N THR A 428 19.83 -2.12 6.52
CA THR A 428 18.94 -2.71 7.51
C THR A 428 18.84 -4.23 7.34
N GLY A 429 18.71 -4.71 6.10
CA GLY A 429 18.73 -6.13 5.78
C GLY A 429 20.04 -6.81 6.14
N MET A 430 21.18 -6.15 5.89
CA MET A 430 22.51 -6.60 6.30
C MET A 430 22.61 -6.73 7.82
N ALA A 431 22.15 -5.71 8.57
CA ALA A 431 22.11 -5.76 10.03
C ALA A 431 21.23 -6.93 10.52
N ALA A 432 20.07 -7.11 9.91
CA ALA A 432 19.17 -8.22 10.26
C ALA A 432 19.79 -9.61 9.96
N ILE A 433 20.60 -9.76 8.93
CA ILE A 433 21.31 -11.02 8.64
C ILE A 433 22.44 -11.27 9.66
N THR A 434 23.25 -10.26 9.93
CA THR A 434 24.48 -10.42 10.72
C THR A 434 24.26 -10.38 12.22
N ASP A 435 23.17 -9.73 12.70
CA ASP A 435 22.85 -9.59 14.11
C ASP A 435 21.65 -10.49 14.50
N ALA A 436 21.96 -11.64 15.10
CA ALA A 436 20.94 -12.55 15.61
C ALA A 436 20.12 -11.92 16.78
N SER A 437 20.73 -11.01 17.56
CA SER A 437 20.05 -10.35 18.67
C SER A 437 18.98 -9.37 18.18
N LEU A 438 19.23 -8.66 17.08
CA LEU A 438 18.26 -7.81 16.43
C LEU A 438 17.03 -8.64 15.95
N ARG A 439 17.27 -9.77 15.27
CA ARG A 439 16.17 -10.64 14.83
C ARG A 439 15.37 -11.21 16.00
N ALA A 440 16.04 -11.64 17.07
CA ALA A 440 15.38 -12.14 18.27
C ALA A 440 14.52 -11.06 18.94
N ALA A 441 15.06 -9.85 19.07
CA ALA A 441 14.34 -8.70 19.62
C ALA A 441 13.12 -8.32 18.77
N ALA A 442 13.28 -8.30 17.42
CA ALA A 442 12.19 -8.01 16.51
C ALA A 442 11.04 -9.04 16.60
N LYS A 443 11.37 -10.33 16.66
CA LYS A 443 10.38 -11.41 16.85
C LYS A 443 9.70 -11.33 18.22
N ALA A 444 10.44 -11.00 19.27
CA ALA A 444 9.89 -10.85 20.62
C ALA A 444 8.93 -9.65 20.71
N ASP A 445 9.26 -8.55 20.06
CA ASP A 445 8.41 -7.35 20.00
C ASP A 445 7.07 -7.67 19.30
N LEU A 446 7.09 -8.31 18.13
CA LEU A 446 5.88 -8.75 17.43
C LEU A 446 5.06 -9.74 18.29
N ALA A 447 5.70 -10.74 18.88
CA ALA A 447 5.03 -11.72 19.73
C ALA A 447 4.37 -11.07 20.97
N GLN A 448 4.97 -10.02 21.52
CA GLN A 448 4.38 -9.26 22.61
C GLN A 448 3.13 -8.50 22.17
N GLN A 449 3.17 -7.84 21.00
CA GLN A 449 2.05 -7.06 20.47
C GLN A 449 0.85 -7.97 20.10
N THR A 450 1.11 -9.14 19.51
CA THR A 450 0.07 -10.07 19.04
C THR A 450 -0.40 -11.05 20.13
N ARG A 451 0.20 -11.04 21.31
CA ARG A 451 -0.09 -12.00 22.40
C ARG A 451 -1.55 -11.99 22.86
N ALA A 452 -2.12 -10.81 23.04
CA ALA A 452 -3.51 -10.66 23.50
C ALA A 452 -4.52 -10.79 22.35
N THR A 453 -4.10 -10.47 21.16
CA THR A 453 -4.92 -10.46 19.94
C THR A 453 -4.12 -11.10 18.81
N PRO A 454 -4.16 -12.43 18.69
CA PRO A 454 -3.50 -13.13 17.57
C PRO A 454 -4.05 -12.66 16.22
N TYR A 455 -3.20 -12.69 15.19
CA TYR A 455 -3.63 -12.37 13.84
C TYR A 455 -4.73 -13.32 13.37
N VAL A 456 -5.79 -12.74 12.85
CA VAL A 456 -6.86 -13.43 12.13
C VAL A 456 -7.01 -12.73 10.80
N SER A 457 -6.84 -13.45 9.70
CA SER A 457 -7.00 -12.85 8.37
C SER A 457 -8.37 -12.18 8.23
N PRO A 458 -8.43 -10.90 7.85
CA PRO A 458 -9.71 -10.23 7.57
C PRO A 458 -10.41 -10.79 6.33
N LEU A 459 -9.69 -11.58 5.51
CA LEU A 459 -10.20 -12.29 4.35
C LEU A 459 -10.67 -13.69 4.80
N LYS A 460 -11.97 -13.91 4.91
CA LYS A 460 -12.54 -15.21 5.26
C LYS A 460 -12.12 -16.28 4.26
N GLU A 461 -12.17 -17.55 4.70
CA GLU A 461 -11.98 -18.70 3.81
C GLU A 461 -12.99 -18.64 2.64
N GLY A 462 -12.54 -18.96 1.43
CA GLY A 462 -13.35 -18.89 0.21
C GLY A 462 -13.45 -17.50 -0.43
N VAL A 463 -12.92 -16.45 0.17
CA VAL A 463 -12.81 -15.14 -0.49
C VAL A 463 -11.65 -15.17 -1.48
N GLU A 464 -11.94 -15.06 -2.77
CA GLU A 464 -10.93 -15.05 -3.83
C GLU A 464 -10.46 -13.62 -4.17
N PRO A 465 -9.22 -13.44 -4.67
CA PRO A 465 -8.77 -12.14 -5.15
C PRO A 465 -9.71 -11.61 -6.25
N PRO A 466 -10.17 -10.35 -6.17
CA PRO A 466 -11.10 -9.78 -7.16
C PRO A 466 -10.35 -9.35 -8.43
N LEU A 467 -9.85 -10.30 -9.20
CA LEU A 467 -9.00 -10.06 -10.39
C LEU A 467 -9.69 -9.21 -11.47
N ASP A 468 -11.01 -9.12 -11.44
CA ASP A 468 -11.86 -8.34 -12.34
C ASP A 468 -12.16 -6.90 -11.86
N MET A 469 -11.67 -6.50 -10.69
CA MET A 469 -12.08 -5.23 -10.05
C MET A 469 -11.77 -3.97 -10.85
N SER A 470 -10.77 -4.01 -11.72
CA SER A 470 -10.34 -2.87 -12.52
C SER A 470 -10.90 -2.85 -13.95
N VAL A 471 -11.62 -3.90 -14.33
CA VAL A 471 -12.26 -4.02 -15.65
C VAL A 471 -13.80 -4.05 -15.57
N ALA A 472 -14.36 -3.94 -14.36
CA ALA A 472 -15.80 -3.99 -14.07
C ALA A 472 -16.44 -2.61 -14.06
#